data_f311e95daf284222133f8aa7fdb9ff5d
#
_entry.id   f311e95daf284222133f8aa7fdb9ff5d
#
_cell.length_a   1.000
_cell.length_b   1.000
_cell.length_c   1.000
_cell.angle_alpha   90.00
_cell.angle_beta   90.00
_cell.angle_gamma   90.00
#
_symmetry.space_group_name_H-M   'P 1'
#
loop_
_entity.id
_entity.type
_entity.pdbx_description
1 polymer ?
#
loop_
_entity_poly.entity_id
_entity_poly.type
_entity_poly.pdbx_seq_one_letter_code
_entity_poly.pdbx_strand_id
1 'polypeptide(L)'
;MKALLTKLTETGGFPGEVREFRDTTLIEIPNPGGQTMGLGVTRGNLMISTDITLIEQLIRGSDDPLTGSDAYKRVAAEFPSQAMGLSFADPKSSYKSMYESFRDGDPGEMFPGMGEVLENIDFKKLPPFEAVAKYLLPTGSFTVSDDRGAFSQSFTLKP
;
A
#
# COMPACT_ATOMS: atom_id res chain seq x y z
N MET A 1 5.84 20.47 14.33
CA MET A 1 5.80 19.75 13.05
C MET A 1 5.17 20.55 11.90
N LYS A 2 4.04 21.27 12.08
CA LYS A 2 3.52 22.21 11.05
C LYS A 2 4.60 23.16 10.52
N ALA A 3 5.36 23.79 11.42
CA ALA A 3 6.46 24.73 11.06
C ALA A 3 7.58 24.08 10.20
N LEU A 4 7.77 22.75 10.30
CA LEU A 4 8.74 22.04 9.49
C LEU A 4 8.23 21.87 8.05
N LEU A 5 6.95 21.52 7.88
CA LEU A 5 6.33 21.40 6.56
C LEU A 5 6.33 22.73 5.81
N THR A 6 5.94 23.81 6.51
CA THR A 6 5.98 25.17 5.94
C THR A 6 7.39 25.57 5.53
N LYS A 7 8.40 25.29 6.37
CA LYS A 7 9.80 25.57 6.02
C LYS A 7 10.28 24.77 4.80
N LEU A 8 9.86 23.52 4.64
CA LEU A 8 10.25 22.68 3.49
C LEU A 8 9.74 23.25 2.16
N THR A 9 8.57 23.89 2.16
CA THR A 9 8.04 24.55 0.97
C THR A 9 8.62 25.94 0.75
N GLU A 10 8.81 26.72 1.82
CA GLU A 10 9.36 28.09 1.74
C GLU A 10 10.84 28.12 1.31
N THR A 11 11.63 27.11 1.66
CA THR A 11 13.06 27.03 1.27
C THR A 11 13.27 26.52 -0.16
N GLY A 12 12.19 26.33 -0.95
CA GLY A 12 12.27 25.89 -2.35
C GLY A 12 12.78 24.47 -2.54
N GLY A 13 12.91 23.69 -1.46
CA GLY A 13 13.38 22.31 -1.50
C GLY A 13 12.36 21.27 -1.89
N PHE A 14 11.08 21.64 -1.92
CA PHE A 14 9.98 20.73 -2.25
C PHE A 14 9.03 21.38 -3.27
N PRO A 15 8.86 20.81 -4.46
CA PRO A 15 7.96 21.32 -5.48
C PRO A 15 6.52 20.92 -5.15
N GLY A 16 5.87 21.62 -4.21
CA GLY A 16 4.52 21.29 -3.82
C GLY A 16 3.72 22.50 -3.35
N GLU A 17 2.40 22.42 -3.48
CA GLU A 17 1.46 23.44 -3.00
C GLU A 17 0.96 23.04 -1.60
N VAL A 18 0.91 24.03 -0.70
CA VAL A 18 0.39 23.83 0.66
C VAL A 18 -1.10 24.06 0.66
N ARG A 19 -1.84 23.10 1.21
CA ARG A 19 -3.30 23.16 1.37
C ARG A 19 -3.72 22.74 2.77
N GLU A 20 -4.77 23.33 3.29
CA GLU A 20 -5.41 22.88 4.53
C GLU A 20 -6.60 21.95 4.21
N PHE A 21 -6.68 20.84 4.93
CA PHE A 21 -7.77 19.88 4.86
C PHE A 21 -8.16 19.41 6.26
N ARG A 22 -9.36 19.79 6.76
CA ARG A 22 -9.85 19.44 8.12
C ARG A 22 -8.79 19.66 9.21
N ASP A 23 -8.29 20.87 9.33
CA ASP A 23 -7.26 21.27 10.32
C ASP A 23 -5.90 20.55 10.16
N THR A 24 -5.68 19.88 9.03
CA THR A 24 -4.41 19.25 8.70
C THR A 24 -3.77 19.93 7.50
N THR A 25 -2.51 20.34 7.66
CA THR A 25 -1.73 20.91 6.56
C THR A 25 -1.24 19.77 5.66
N LEU A 26 -1.59 19.84 4.39
CA LEU A 26 -1.15 18.92 3.35
C LEU A 26 -0.22 19.66 2.37
N ILE A 27 0.73 18.94 1.80
CA ILE A 27 1.53 19.37 0.66
C ILE A 27 1.15 18.50 -0.52
N GLU A 28 0.71 19.12 -1.60
CA GLU A 28 0.38 18.48 -2.86
C GLU A 28 1.56 18.60 -3.80
N ILE A 29 2.03 17.47 -4.31
CA ILE A 29 3.15 17.41 -5.24
C ILE A 29 2.63 16.85 -6.56
N PRO A 30 2.51 17.67 -7.62
CA PRO A 30 2.07 17.19 -8.92
C PRO A 30 3.02 16.12 -9.46
N ASN A 31 2.46 15.01 -9.95
CA ASN A 31 3.21 13.96 -10.60
C ASN A 31 2.91 13.95 -12.10
N PRO A 32 3.90 13.86 -12.99
CA PRO A 32 3.70 13.76 -14.43
C PRO A 32 2.74 12.66 -14.90
N GLY A 33 2.53 11.62 -14.06
CA GLY A 33 1.57 10.54 -14.29
C GLY A 33 0.10 10.88 -14.02
N GLY A 34 -0.23 12.16 -13.70
CA GLY A 34 -1.60 12.62 -13.47
C GLY A 34 -2.15 12.37 -12.06
N GLN A 35 -1.44 11.64 -11.22
CA GLN A 35 -1.76 11.50 -9.80
C GLN A 35 -1.01 12.56 -9.00
N THR A 36 -1.65 13.11 -7.97
CA THR A 36 -1.03 14.07 -7.06
C THR A 36 -0.52 13.33 -5.82
N MET A 37 0.78 13.35 -5.62
CA MET A 37 1.38 12.85 -4.38
C MET A 37 1.01 13.76 -3.23
N GLY A 38 0.87 13.19 -2.05
CA GLY A 38 0.54 13.91 -0.83
C GLY A 38 1.52 13.68 0.29
N LEU A 39 1.79 14.76 1.04
CA LEU A 39 2.50 14.74 2.30
C LEU A 39 1.65 15.47 3.34
N GLY A 40 1.52 14.92 4.53
CA GLY A 40 0.76 15.57 5.61
C GLY A 40 1.18 15.12 7.00
N VAL A 41 0.82 15.92 7.99
CA VAL A 41 1.03 15.58 9.39
C VAL A 41 -0.27 15.73 10.16
N THR A 42 -0.78 14.65 10.70
CA THR A 42 -1.95 14.66 11.58
C THR A 42 -1.76 13.73 12.76
N ARG A 43 -2.28 14.11 13.91
CA ARG A 43 -2.24 13.33 15.17
C ARG A 43 -0.83 12.80 15.51
N GLY A 44 0.21 13.58 15.20
CA GLY A 44 1.60 13.20 15.47
C GLY A 44 2.24 12.25 14.43
N ASN A 45 1.51 11.84 13.40
CA ASN A 45 2.00 10.96 12.36
C ASN A 45 2.31 11.75 11.08
N LEU A 46 3.44 11.42 10.44
CA LEU A 46 3.77 11.85 9.10
C LEU A 46 3.14 10.86 8.11
N MET A 47 2.41 11.39 7.14
CA MET A 47 1.78 10.61 6.07
C MET A 47 2.41 10.99 4.75
N ILE A 48 2.73 9.98 3.95
CA ILE A 48 3.23 10.13 2.58
C ILE A 48 2.42 9.18 1.69
N SER A 49 1.91 9.69 0.58
CA SER A 49 1.16 8.87 -0.37
C SER A 49 1.42 9.31 -1.81
N THR A 50 1.39 8.36 -2.72
CA THR A 50 1.40 8.62 -4.17
C THR A 50 0.05 9.12 -4.69
N ASP A 51 -1.00 9.05 -3.87
CA ASP A 51 -2.32 9.59 -4.12
C ASP A 51 -2.82 10.34 -2.87
N ILE A 52 -2.96 11.64 -2.98
CA ILE A 52 -3.38 12.50 -1.86
C ILE A 52 -4.78 12.16 -1.35
N THR A 53 -5.64 11.58 -2.20
CA THR A 53 -7.00 11.22 -1.79
C THR A 53 -7.00 10.16 -0.68
N LEU A 54 -5.98 9.29 -0.63
CA LEU A 54 -5.80 8.32 0.45
C LEU A 54 -5.50 9.00 1.80
N ILE A 55 -4.71 10.07 1.78
CA ILE A 55 -4.46 10.88 3.00
C ILE A 55 -5.75 11.55 3.45
N GLU A 56 -6.52 12.11 2.52
CA GLU A 56 -7.81 12.74 2.84
C GLU A 56 -8.81 11.72 3.43
N GLN A 57 -8.88 10.52 2.87
CA GLN A 57 -9.72 9.43 3.39
C GLN A 57 -9.31 9.06 4.82
N LEU A 58 -8.01 8.95 5.07
CA LEU A 58 -7.48 8.65 6.40
C LEU A 58 -7.83 9.75 7.42
N ILE A 59 -7.78 11.03 7.01
CA ILE A 59 -8.16 12.16 7.85
C ILE A 59 -9.68 12.18 8.11
N ARG A 60 -10.49 11.84 7.10
CA ARG A 60 -11.95 11.73 7.24
C ARG A 60 -12.35 10.61 8.21
N GLY A 61 -11.53 9.57 8.28
CA GLY A 61 -11.85 8.31 8.95
C GLY A 61 -12.56 7.34 8.01
N SER A 62 -12.66 6.09 8.43
CA SER A 62 -13.36 5.02 7.70
C SER A 62 -14.33 4.34 8.64
N ASP A 63 -15.54 4.01 8.14
CA ASP A 63 -16.51 3.17 8.84
C ASP A 63 -16.07 1.71 8.88
N ASP A 64 -15.19 1.31 7.94
CA ASP A 64 -14.55 -0.01 7.89
C ASP A 64 -13.01 0.13 7.94
N PRO A 65 -12.44 0.37 9.13
CA PRO A 65 -11.00 0.53 9.28
C PRO A 65 -10.28 -0.83 9.13
N LEU A 66 -9.05 -0.80 8.62
CA LEU A 66 -8.19 -1.99 8.50
C LEU A 66 -8.13 -2.82 9.79
N THR A 67 -8.15 -2.15 10.94
CA THR A 67 -8.16 -2.79 12.27
C THR A 67 -9.41 -3.61 12.54
N GLY A 68 -10.49 -3.44 11.78
CA GLY A 68 -11.70 -4.26 11.80
C GLY A 68 -11.54 -5.58 11.06
N SER A 69 -10.63 -5.65 10.09
CA SER A 69 -10.40 -6.83 9.25
C SER A 69 -9.87 -8.02 10.06
N ASP A 70 -10.47 -9.21 9.88
CA ASP A 70 -10.01 -10.42 10.54
C ASP A 70 -8.62 -10.86 10.07
N ALA A 71 -8.30 -10.63 8.79
CA ALA A 71 -6.97 -10.88 8.24
C ALA A 71 -5.92 -10.02 8.96
N TYR A 72 -6.21 -8.72 9.14
CA TYR A 72 -5.32 -7.82 9.87
C TYR A 72 -5.18 -8.21 11.34
N LYS A 73 -6.27 -8.51 12.03
CA LYS A 73 -6.23 -8.91 13.46
C LYS A 73 -5.36 -10.14 13.68
N ARG A 74 -5.46 -11.14 12.81
CA ARG A 74 -4.64 -12.36 12.87
C ARG A 74 -3.17 -12.05 12.67
N VAL A 75 -2.81 -11.20 11.70
CA VAL A 75 -1.42 -10.79 11.48
C VAL A 75 -0.92 -9.91 12.63
N ALA A 76 -1.74 -8.97 13.08
CA ALA A 76 -1.38 -8.05 14.16
C ALA A 76 -1.12 -8.75 15.50
N ALA A 77 -1.72 -9.91 15.74
CA ALA A 77 -1.48 -10.73 16.92
C ALA A 77 -0.02 -11.28 16.99
N GLU A 78 0.66 -11.38 15.87
CA GLU A 78 2.04 -11.83 15.76
C GLU A 78 3.06 -10.67 15.87
N PHE A 79 2.60 -9.42 15.90
CA PHE A 79 3.49 -8.27 16.00
C PHE A 79 3.99 -8.09 17.44
N PRO A 80 5.27 -7.73 17.61
CA PRO A 80 5.79 -7.38 18.93
C PRO A 80 5.15 -6.09 19.44
N SER A 81 5.09 -5.96 20.77
CA SER A 81 4.53 -4.77 21.42
C SER A 81 5.26 -3.47 21.10
N GLN A 82 6.51 -3.56 20.70
CA GLN A 82 7.33 -2.44 20.26
C GLN A 82 7.99 -2.81 18.93
N ALA A 83 7.75 -2.01 17.91
CA ALA A 83 8.36 -2.16 16.60
C ALA A 83 8.69 -0.79 16.01
N MET A 84 9.78 -0.73 15.28
CA MET A 84 10.18 0.45 14.51
C MET A 84 9.40 0.54 13.19
N GLY A 85 8.99 -0.59 12.64
CA GLY A 85 8.18 -0.69 11.44
C GLY A 85 7.29 -1.92 11.45
N LEU A 86 6.10 -1.77 10.89
CA LEU A 86 5.12 -2.85 10.70
C LEU A 86 4.64 -2.81 9.25
N SER A 87 4.44 -3.99 8.67
CA SER A 87 3.84 -4.13 7.35
C SER A 87 2.77 -5.22 7.40
N PHE A 88 1.70 -4.99 6.67
CA PHE A 88 0.62 -5.94 6.47
C PHE A 88 0.25 -5.97 4.98
N ALA A 89 0.02 -7.16 4.46
CA ALA A 89 -0.55 -7.33 3.14
C ALA A 89 -1.57 -8.48 3.14
N ASP A 90 -2.73 -8.23 2.52
CA ASP A 90 -3.67 -9.26 2.11
C ASP A 90 -3.64 -9.36 0.59
N PRO A 91 -2.95 -10.38 0.04
CA PRO A 91 -2.72 -10.45 -1.40
C PRO A 91 -3.97 -10.81 -2.21
N LYS A 92 -5.04 -11.32 -1.58
CA LYS A 92 -6.20 -11.85 -2.31
C LYS A 92 -6.84 -10.84 -3.24
N SER A 93 -7.11 -9.63 -2.77
CA SER A 93 -7.79 -8.60 -3.58
C SER A 93 -6.95 -8.15 -4.77
N SER A 94 -5.67 -7.88 -4.54
CA SER A 94 -4.74 -7.42 -5.58
C SER A 94 -4.48 -8.51 -6.63
N TYR A 95 -4.28 -9.75 -6.19
CA TYR A 95 -4.02 -10.87 -7.09
C TYR A 95 -5.28 -11.31 -7.86
N LYS A 96 -6.47 -11.10 -7.28
CA LYS A 96 -7.72 -11.46 -7.97
C LYS A 96 -7.86 -10.70 -9.28
N SER A 97 -7.82 -9.39 -9.26
CA SER A 97 -7.92 -8.57 -10.47
C SER A 97 -6.89 -8.95 -11.52
N MET A 98 -5.63 -9.10 -11.10
CA MET A 98 -4.55 -9.47 -11.99
C MET A 98 -4.79 -10.87 -12.60
N TYR A 99 -5.16 -11.85 -11.79
CA TYR A 99 -5.40 -13.22 -12.23
C TYR A 99 -6.57 -13.33 -13.21
N GLU A 100 -7.69 -12.64 -12.92
CA GLU A 100 -8.86 -12.59 -13.78
C GLU A 100 -8.53 -11.89 -15.11
N SER A 101 -7.74 -10.82 -15.08
CA SER A 101 -7.26 -10.16 -16.29
C SER A 101 -6.37 -11.07 -17.15
N PHE A 102 -5.53 -11.89 -16.54
CA PHE A 102 -4.74 -12.89 -17.27
C PHE A 102 -5.59 -14.00 -17.86
N ARG A 103 -6.57 -14.50 -17.09
CA ARG A 103 -7.38 -15.63 -17.50
C ARG A 103 -8.41 -15.27 -18.58
N ASP A 104 -9.04 -14.11 -18.43
CA ASP A 104 -10.23 -13.72 -19.20
C ASP A 104 -9.93 -12.55 -20.16
N GLY A 105 -8.78 -11.88 -20.02
CA GLY A 105 -8.34 -10.75 -20.83
C GLY A 105 -7.37 -11.11 -21.94
N ASP A 106 -6.67 -10.11 -22.46
CA ASP A 106 -5.57 -10.25 -23.41
C ASP A 106 -4.23 -9.95 -22.71
N PRO A 107 -3.48 -11.00 -22.32
CA PRO A 107 -2.18 -10.82 -21.68
C PRO A 107 -1.15 -10.07 -22.54
N GLY A 108 -1.30 -10.09 -23.86
CA GLY A 108 -0.44 -9.36 -24.79
C GLY A 108 -0.57 -7.84 -24.64
N GLU A 109 -1.76 -7.34 -24.31
CA GLU A 109 -1.98 -5.92 -24.01
C GLU A 109 -1.34 -5.51 -22.68
N MET A 110 -1.33 -6.42 -21.70
CA MET A 110 -0.75 -6.15 -20.36
C MET A 110 0.78 -6.13 -20.39
N PHE A 111 1.39 -6.89 -21.28
CA PHE A 111 2.85 -7.01 -21.40
C PHE A 111 3.31 -6.78 -22.83
N PRO A 112 3.38 -5.51 -23.28
CA PRO A 112 3.87 -5.17 -24.62
C PRO A 112 5.28 -5.74 -24.83
N GLY A 113 5.46 -6.49 -25.92
CA GLY A 113 6.73 -7.15 -26.25
C GLY A 113 6.85 -8.61 -25.80
N MET A 114 5.88 -9.16 -25.07
CA MET A 114 5.82 -10.58 -24.73
C MET A 114 4.73 -11.34 -25.51
N GLY A 115 4.05 -10.69 -26.46
CA GLY A 115 2.91 -11.26 -27.19
C GLY A 115 3.19 -12.65 -27.76
N GLU A 116 4.28 -12.82 -28.51
CA GLU A 116 4.64 -14.12 -29.14
C GLU A 116 4.83 -15.25 -28.12
N VAL A 117 5.33 -14.93 -26.92
CA VAL A 117 5.52 -15.92 -25.85
C VAL A 117 4.18 -16.27 -25.20
N LEU A 118 3.33 -15.27 -25.00
CA LEU A 118 2.04 -15.41 -24.31
C LEU A 118 0.96 -16.04 -25.21
N GLU A 119 1.02 -15.85 -26.53
CA GLU A 119 0.11 -16.50 -27.49
C GLU A 119 0.11 -18.03 -27.44
N ASN A 120 1.24 -18.62 -27.01
CA ASN A 120 1.37 -20.08 -26.89
C ASN A 120 0.81 -20.62 -25.56
N ILE A 121 0.31 -19.75 -24.67
CA ILE A 121 -0.22 -20.13 -23.35
C ILE A 121 -1.73 -19.96 -23.37
N ASP A 122 -2.45 -21.06 -23.18
CA ASP A 122 -3.91 -21.03 -23.04
C ASP A 122 -4.31 -20.67 -21.60
N PHE A 123 -4.37 -19.38 -21.32
CA PHE A 123 -4.73 -18.85 -20.01
C PHE A 123 -6.16 -19.21 -19.57
N LYS A 124 -7.06 -19.52 -20.51
CA LYS A 124 -8.43 -19.98 -20.21
C LYS A 124 -8.46 -21.34 -19.51
N LYS A 125 -7.37 -22.11 -19.61
CA LYS A 125 -7.20 -23.36 -18.87
C LYS A 125 -6.79 -23.19 -17.42
N LEU A 126 -6.43 -21.97 -16.99
CA LEU A 126 -6.16 -21.71 -15.59
C LEU A 126 -7.41 -22.01 -14.75
N PRO A 127 -7.25 -22.60 -13.54
CA PRO A 127 -8.37 -22.86 -12.66
C PRO A 127 -9.08 -21.55 -12.26
N PRO A 128 -10.31 -21.58 -11.75
CA PRO A 128 -10.94 -20.39 -11.21
C PRO A 128 -10.12 -19.82 -10.04
N PHE A 129 -10.19 -18.50 -9.84
CA PHE A 129 -9.38 -17.80 -8.83
C PHE A 129 -9.53 -18.42 -7.43
N GLU A 130 -10.73 -18.89 -7.09
CA GLU A 130 -11.05 -19.51 -5.80
C GLU A 130 -10.16 -20.72 -5.49
N ALA A 131 -9.74 -21.44 -6.52
CA ALA A 131 -8.83 -22.59 -6.36
C ALA A 131 -7.41 -22.13 -5.96
N VAL A 132 -7.02 -20.94 -6.37
CA VAL A 132 -5.72 -20.32 -6.07
C VAL A 132 -5.76 -19.50 -4.78
N ALA A 133 -6.87 -18.83 -4.53
CA ALA A 133 -7.07 -17.91 -3.40
C ALA A 133 -6.78 -18.52 -2.02
N LYS A 134 -6.98 -19.84 -1.87
CA LYS A 134 -6.67 -20.55 -0.63
C LYS A 134 -5.17 -20.56 -0.27
N TYR A 135 -4.29 -20.33 -1.24
CA TYR A 135 -2.84 -20.25 -1.04
C TYR A 135 -2.35 -18.80 -0.84
N LEU A 136 -3.20 -17.82 -1.14
CA LEU A 136 -2.93 -16.40 -0.96
C LEU A 136 -3.29 -15.98 0.47
N LEU A 137 -2.36 -16.19 1.37
CA LEU A 137 -2.58 -15.95 2.78
C LEU A 137 -2.05 -14.58 3.20
N PRO A 138 -2.68 -13.93 4.17
CA PRO A 138 -2.19 -12.66 4.71
C PRO A 138 -0.76 -12.80 5.23
N THR A 139 0.03 -11.77 4.99
CA THR A 139 1.43 -11.67 5.42
C THR A 139 1.63 -10.47 6.32
N GLY A 140 2.60 -10.60 7.20
CA GLY A 140 3.07 -9.52 8.05
C GLY A 140 4.59 -9.45 8.04
N SER A 141 5.12 -8.26 8.32
CA SER A 141 6.51 -8.12 8.69
C SER A 141 6.66 -7.05 9.76
N PHE A 142 7.69 -7.19 10.57
CA PHE A 142 8.06 -6.18 11.54
C PHE A 142 9.57 -5.98 11.59
N THR A 143 9.95 -4.81 12.05
CA THR A 143 11.35 -4.47 12.33
C THR A 143 11.44 -3.96 13.76
N VAL A 144 12.34 -4.53 14.54
CA VAL A 144 12.72 -4.09 15.89
C VAL A 144 14.18 -3.63 15.86
N SER A 145 14.55 -2.71 16.74
CA SER A 145 15.91 -2.22 16.87
C SER A 145 16.33 -2.24 18.33
N ASP A 146 17.59 -2.62 18.58
CA ASP A 146 18.26 -2.54 19.86
C ASP A 146 19.67 -1.94 19.70
N ASP A 147 20.45 -1.95 20.78
CA ASP A 147 21.83 -1.41 20.82
C ASP A 147 22.81 -2.13 19.87
N ARG A 148 22.44 -3.31 19.38
CA ARG A 148 23.24 -4.17 18.49
C ARG A 148 22.87 -4.04 17.03
N GLY A 149 21.70 -3.42 16.73
CA GLY A 149 21.24 -3.19 15.36
C GLY A 149 19.76 -3.36 15.17
N ALA A 150 19.36 -3.64 13.93
CA ALA A 150 17.98 -3.86 13.55
C ALA A 150 17.75 -5.32 13.11
N PHE A 151 16.66 -5.90 13.56
CA PHE A 151 16.19 -7.22 13.16
C PHE A 151 14.83 -7.08 12.47
N SER A 152 14.71 -7.68 11.28
CA SER A 152 13.44 -7.72 10.52
C SER A 152 13.00 -9.16 10.34
N GLN A 153 11.71 -9.39 10.54
CA GLN A 153 11.07 -10.68 10.31
C GLN A 153 9.84 -10.50 9.41
N SER A 154 9.71 -11.40 8.44
CA SER A 154 8.50 -11.54 7.62
C SER A 154 7.90 -12.92 7.83
N PHE A 155 6.57 -13.00 7.83
CA PHE A 155 5.84 -14.24 8.01
C PHE A 155 4.55 -14.25 7.20
N THR A 156 4.09 -15.46 6.87
CA THR A 156 2.79 -15.69 6.25
C THR A 156 1.95 -16.53 7.21
N LEU A 157 0.68 -16.15 7.39
CA LEU A 157 -0.24 -16.93 8.21
C LEU A 157 -0.42 -18.33 7.61
N LYS A 158 -0.69 -19.31 8.48
CA LYS A 158 -1.12 -20.63 8.03
C LYS A 158 -2.61 -20.60 7.71
N PRO A 159 -3.07 -21.49 6.78
CA PRO A 159 -4.49 -21.68 6.50
C PRO A 159 -5.32 -21.95 7.74
#